data_407d9c497e082ff98df568c0e0d57059
#
_entry.id   407d9c497e082ff98df568c0e0d57059
#
_cell.length_a   1.000
_cell.length_b   1.000
_cell.length_c   1.000
_cell.angle_alpha   90.00
_cell.angle_beta   90.00
_cell.angle_gamma   90.00
#
_symmetry.space_group_name_H-M   'P 1'
#
loop_
_entity.id
_entity.type
_entity.pdbx_description
1 polymer ?
#
loop_
_entity_poly.entity_id
_entity_poly.type
_entity_poly.pdbx_seq_one_letter_code
_entity_poly.pdbx_strand_id
1 'polypeptide(L)'
;RDLRMSRGLGDVYKRQLSLITQQLLDFAIRAGERILIAVIVFIVGRFLISMLNRFVGRLMDRRKVDISIKTFVKSLVNILLTILLIISVVGALGVETTSFAALLASAGVAVGMALSGNLQNFAGGLIVLLFKPYKVGDWIESQGVSGTVKEIQIFHTILTTGDNKVIYIPNGAMSSGVVTNYNTQTTRRVEWIVGVDYGEDYDKVQQIVTDILAADKRILKDPAPFIALHALDASSVNVVARVWVNSADYWGVYFDINKAIYATFNEKGINFPFPQLTVHQGN
;
A
#
# COMPACT_ATOMS: atom_id res chain seq x y z
N ARG A 1 30.09 34.95 84.08
CA ARG A 1 30.42 34.02 82.92
C ARG A 1 29.13 33.58 82.20
N ASP A 2 27.99 33.40 82.89
CA ASP A 2 26.74 32.87 82.37
C ASP A 2 25.94 33.86 81.49
N LEU A 3 26.06 35.18 81.76
CA LEU A 3 25.39 36.20 80.89
C LEU A 3 25.92 36.36 79.48
N ARG A 4 27.19 36.00 79.25
CA ARG A 4 27.76 36.01 77.86
C ARG A 4 27.33 34.79 77.07
N MET A 5 27.15 33.63 77.69
CA MET A 5 26.65 32.41 77.10
C MET A 5 25.19 32.53 76.70
N SER A 6 24.35 33.13 77.57
CA SER A 6 22.92 33.37 77.29
C SER A 6 22.67 34.33 76.15
N ARG A 7 23.52 35.38 76.01
CA ARG A 7 23.43 36.29 74.88
C ARG A 7 23.88 35.60 73.53
N GLY A 8 24.92 34.77 73.54
CA GLY A 8 25.39 34.05 72.38
C GLY A 8 24.35 33.02 71.87
N LEU A 9 23.66 32.32 72.77
CA LEU A 9 22.58 31.41 72.45
C LEU A 9 21.38 32.17 71.81
N GLY A 10 21.00 33.31 72.34
CA GLY A 10 19.90 34.13 71.84
C GLY A 10 20.16 34.65 70.41
N ASP A 11 21.41 35.02 70.11
CA ASP A 11 21.79 35.52 68.82
C ASP A 11 21.88 34.38 67.77
N VAL A 12 22.27 33.16 68.17
CA VAL A 12 22.23 31.96 67.30
C VAL A 12 20.80 31.57 66.95
N TYR A 13 19.90 31.57 67.96
CA TYR A 13 18.47 31.31 67.75
C TYR A 13 17.82 32.36 66.76
N LYS A 14 18.10 33.63 66.95
CA LYS A 14 17.59 34.70 66.11
C LYS A 14 18.10 34.54 64.64
N ARG A 15 19.37 34.18 64.47
CA ARG A 15 19.93 33.92 63.16
C ARG A 15 19.30 32.70 62.50
N GLN A 16 19.10 31.60 63.24
CA GLN A 16 18.40 30.43 62.73
C GLN A 16 16.96 30.73 62.32
N LEU A 17 16.23 31.48 63.18
CA LEU A 17 14.88 31.90 62.90
C LEU A 17 14.78 32.77 61.64
N SER A 18 15.71 33.73 61.48
CA SER A 18 15.75 34.58 60.29
C SER A 18 16.07 33.80 59.00
N LEU A 19 16.98 32.82 59.06
CA LEU A 19 17.29 31.94 57.96
C LEU A 19 16.10 31.05 57.53
N ILE A 20 15.41 30.46 58.53
CA ILE A 20 14.20 29.66 58.29
C ILE A 20 13.12 30.53 57.66
N THR A 21 12.90 31.76 58.17
CA THR A 21 11.89 32.68 57.67
C THR A 21 12.19 33.08 56.21
N GLN A 22 13.46 33.38 55.89
CA GLN A 22 13.91 33.69 54.54
C GLN A 22 13.72 32.50 53.59
N GLN A 23 14.09 31.27 54.02
CA GLN A 23 13.89 30.07 53.23
C GLN A 23 12.42 29.79 52.95
N LEU A 24 11.54 29.97 53.95
CA LEU A 24 10.10 29.84 53.77
C LEU A 24 9.52 30.90 52.82
N LEU A 25 10.00 32.15 52.94
CA LEU A 25 9.57 33.23 52.06
C LEU A 25 10.01 32.99 50.59
N ASP A 26 11.25 32.57 50.39
CA ASP A 26 11.81 32.23 49.08
C ASP A 26 11.09 31.02 48.44
N PHE A 27 10.72 30.03 49.30
CA PHE A 27 9.92 28.90 48.87
C PHE A 27 8.52 29.32 48.44
N ALA A 28 7.85 30.18 49.23
CA ALA A 28 6.50 30.67 48.96
C ALA A 28 6.48 31.53 47.67
N ILE A 29 7.47 32.39 47.45
CA ILE A 29 7.61 33.18 46.23
C ILE A 29 7.81 32.29 45.04
N ARG A 30 8.74 31.33 45.07
CA ARG A 30 8.99 30.39 43.95
C ARG A 30 7.81 29.49 43.66
N ALA A 31 7.11 29.03 44.71
CA ALA A 31 5.88 28.24 44.54
C ALA A 31 4.76 29.08 43.90
N GLY A 32 4.60 30.34 44.36
CA GLY A 32 3.64 31.29 43.77
C GLY A 32 3.90 31.59 42.31
N GLU A 33 5.17 31.82 41.95
CA GLU A 33 5.59 32.02 40.53
C GLU A 33 5.28 30.81 39.67
N ARG A 34 5.61 29.59 40.14
CA ARG A 34 5.31 28.35 39.37
C ARG A 34 3.83 28.12 39.21
N ILE A 35 3.02 28.36 40.23
CA ILE A 35 1.56 28.25 40.16
C ILE A 35 1.01 29.26 39.15
N LEU A 36 1.49 30.52 39.18
CA LEU A 36 1.06 31.54 38.21
C LEU A 36 1.37 31.12 36.78
N ILE A 37 2.60 30.63 36.52
CA ILE A 37 3.00 30.13 35.18
C ILE A 37 2.13 28.95 34.77
N ALA A 38 1.87 27.99 35.67
CA ALA A 38 1.04 26.83 35.37
C ALA A 38 -0.42 27.22 35.02
N VAL A 39 -0.99 28.21 35.71
CA VAL A 39 -2.32 28.75 35.40
C VAL A 39 -2.32 29.41 34.01
N ILE A 40 -1.31 30.21 33.71
CA ILE A 40 -1.19 30.84 32.36
C ILE A 40 -1.09 29.79 31.31
N VAL A 41 -0.22 28.78 31.47
CA VAL A 41 -0.05 27.66 30.54
C VAL A 41 -1.38 26.93 30.32
N PHE A 42 -2.12 26.69 31.41
CA PHE A 42 -3.43 26.01 31.36
C PHE A 42 -4.46 26.83 30.53
N ILE A 43 -4.58 28.12 30.86
CA ILE A 43 -5.56 29.01 30.18
C ILE A 43 -5.21 29.14 28.70
N VAL A 44 -3.95 29.45 28.37
CA VAL A 44 -3.48 29.59 26.98
C VAL A 44 -3.63 28.26 26.24
N GLY A 45 -3.23 27.15 26.86
CA GLY A 45 -3.34 25.83 26.26
C GLY A 45 -4.80 25.43 25.96
N ARG A 46 -5.73 25.68 26.90
CA ARG A 46 -7.17 25.42 26.68
C ARG A 46 -7.73 26.30 25.54
N PHE A 47 -7.30 27.55 25.48
CA PHE A 47 -7.69 28.44 24.39
C PHE A 47 -7.18 27.90 23.03
N LEU A 48 -5.90 27.51 22.93
CA LEU A 48 -5.31 26.95 21.72
C LEU A 48 -5.99 25.64 21.31
N ILE A 49 -6.27 24.72 22.23
CA ILE A 49 -7.01 23.47 21.97
C ILE A 49 -8.41 23.80 21.43
N SER A 50 -9.11 24.73 22.03
CA SER A 50 -10.44 25.15 21.57
C SER A 50 -10.40 25.77 20.16
N MET A 51 -9.39 26.60 19.89
CA MET A 51 -9.17 27.23 18.59
C MET A 51 -8.88 26.16 17.52
N LEU A 52 -7.98 25.19 17.79
CA LEU A 52 -7.63 24.12 16.89
C LEU A 52 -8.82 23.19 16.60
N ASN A 53 -9.57 22.80 17.64
CA ASN A 53 -10.78 21.98 17.48
C ASN A 53 -11.85 22.69 16.65
N ARG A 54 -11.99 24.01 16.77
CA ARG A 54 -12.88 24.81 15.91
C ARG A 54 -12.38 24.90 14.47
N PHE A 55 -11.07 25.04 14.30
CA PHE A 55 -10.45 25.06 12.97
C PHE A 55 -10.62 23.74 12.24
N VAL A 56 -10.26 22.61 12.89
CA VAL A 56 -10.45 21.26 12.35
C VAL A 56 -11.93 21.02 12.02
N GLY A 57 -12.84 21.37 12.92
CA GLY A 57 -14.28 21.24 12.67
C GLY A 57 -14.74 22.00 11.42
N ARG A 58 -14.34 23.26 11.26
CA ARG A 58 -14.69 24.07 10.09
C ARG A 58 -14.12 23.53 8.77
N LEU A 59 -12.88 23.01 8.82
CA LEU A 59 -12.25 22.40 7.65
C LEU A 59 -13.00 21.15 7.20
N MET A 60 -13.40 20.30 8.14
CA MET A 60 -14.16 19.09 7.86
C MET A 60 -15.60 19.39 7.37
N ASP A 61 -16.23 20.43 7.91
CA ASP A 61 -17.55 20.88 7.45
C ASP A 61 -17.50 21.37 5.98
N ARG A 62 -16.47 22.13 5.61
CA ARG A 62 -16.26 22.56 4.22
C ARG A 62 -16.08 21.40 3.25
N ARG A 63 -15.51 20.30 3.70
CA ARG A 63 -15.26 19.09 2.90
C ARG A 63 -16.42 18.10 2.93
N LYS A 64 -17.52 18.42 3.61
CA LYS A 64 -18.72 17.55 3.78
C LYS A 64 -18.34 16.17 4.31
N VAL A 65 -17.39 16.10 5.23
CA VAL A 65 -16.95 14.85 5.86
C VAL A 65 -18.09 14.31 6.74
N ASP A 66 -18.25 12.98 6.76
CA ASP A 66 -19.25 12.31 7.57
C ASP A 66 -19.15 12.73 9.05
N ILE A 67 -20.32 12.83 9.70
CA ILE A 67 -20.44 13.34 11.07
C ILE A 67 -19.71 12.45 12.06
N SER A 68 -19.69 11.14 11.83
CA SER A 68 -19.02 10.14 12.68
C SER A 68 -17.50 10.32 12.62
N ILE A 69 -16.95 10.48 11.42
CA ILE A 69 -15.50 10.74 11.20
C ILE A 69 -15.11 12.06 11.84
N LYS A 70 -15.91 13.11 11.66
CA LYS A 70 -15.68 14.43 12.28
C LYS A 70 -15.62 14.34 13.81
N THR A 71 -16.58 13.64 14.41
CA THR A 71 -16.65 13.45 15.86
C THR A 71 -15.45 12.68 16.38
N PHE A 72 -15.10 11.58 15.71
CA PHE A 72 -13.93 10.77 16.05
C PHE A 72 -12.63 11.56 16.01
N VAL A 73 -12.35 12.26 14.89
CA VAL A 73 -11.12 13.04 14.72
C VAL A 73 -11.04 14.17 15.77
N LYS A 74 -12.12 14.90 16.01
CA LYS A 74 -12.15 15.94 17.04
C LYS A 74 -11.88 15.38 18.43
N SER A 75 -12.46 14.23 18.77
CA SER A 75 -12.24 13.58 20.07
C SER A 75 -10.78 13.14 20.22
N LEU A 76 -10.22 12.50 19.18
CA LEU A 76 -8.82 12.07 19.17
C LEU A 76 -7.85 13.24 19.36
N VAL A 77 -8.02 14.30 18.56
CA VAL A 77 -7.20 15.52 18.66
C VAL A 77 -7.34 16.16 20.04
N ASN A 78 -8.56 16.25 20.55
CA ASN A 78 -8.80 16.84 21.88
C ASN A 78 -8.13 16.02 23.01
N ILE A 79 -8.21 14.69 22.98
CA ILE A 79 -7.57 13.82 23.96
C ILE A 79 -6.06 14.00 23.93
N LEU A 80 -5.43 13.90 22.74
CA LEU A 80 -3.98 14.02 22.59
C LEU A 80 -3.47 15.38 23.08
N LEU A 81 -4.12 16.47 22.68
CA LEU A 81 -3.73 17.81 23.09
C LEU A 81 -3.98 18.07 24.58
N THR A 82 -5.03 17.47 25.15
CA THR A 82 -5.30 17.59 26.59
C THR A 82 -4.23 16.86 27.41
N ILE A 83 -3.77 15.68 26.99
CA ILE A 83 -2.66 14.96 27.61
C ILE A 83 -1.38 15.82 27.59
N LEU A 84 -1.03 16.40 26.43
CA LEU A 84 0.12 17.28 26.30
C LEU A 84 0.00 18.52 27.18
N LEU A 85 -1.19 19.12 27.27
CA LEU A 85 -1.44 20.26 28.14
C LEU A 85 -1.24 19.90 29.62
N ILE A 86 -1.77 18.75 30.07
CA ILE A 86 -1.59 18.30 31.46
C ILE A 86 -0.11 18.18 31.78
N ILE A 87 0.68 17.53 30.92
CA ILE A 87 2.13 17.36 31.15
C ILE A 87 2.84 18.71 31.15
N SER A 88 2.45 19.65 30.26
CA SER A 88 3.01 20.99 30.25
C SER A 88 2.71 21.77 31.54
N VAL A 89 1.51 21.63 32.10
CA VAL A 89 1.10 22.25 33.35
C VAL A 89 1.89 21.65 34.53
N VAL A 90 2.03 20.31 34.57
CA VAL A 90 2.82 19.60 35.59
C VAL A 90 4.29 20.04 35.57
N GLY A 91 4.85 20.18 34.35
CA GLY A 91 6.21 20.71 34.15
C GLY A 91 6.36 22.17 34.63
N ALA A 92 5.37 23.02 34.35
CA ALA A 92 5.35 24.42 34.84
C ALA A 92 5.30 24.53 36.34
N LEU A 93 4.71 23.57 37.05
CA LEU A 93 4.75 23.46 38.50
C LEU A 93 6.12 23.04 39.06
N GLY A 94 7.06 22.67 38.18
CA GLY A 94 8.42 22.26 38.52
C GLY A 94 8.58 20.79 38.85
N VAL A 95 7.59 19.96 38.47
CA VAL A 95 7.69 18.51 38.55
C VAL A 95 8.46 17.99 37.35
N GLU A 96 9.40 17.08 37.56
CA GLU A 96 10.17 16.48 36.49
C GLU A 96 9.26 15.65 35.55
N THR A 97 9.21 16.04 34.29
CA THR A 97 8.31 15.42 33.30
C THR A 97 8.99 14.35 32.41
N THR A 98 10.28 14.08 32.65
CA THR A 98 11.05 13.11 31.86
C THR A 98 10.44 11.71 31.88
N SER A 99 9.96 11.25 33.04
CA SER A 99 9.31 9.96 33.16
C SER A 99 7.97 9.89 32.42
N PHE A 100 7.21 10.97 32.39
CA PHE A 100 5.97 11.06 31.59
C PHE A 100 6.25 11.08 30.10
N ALA A 101 7.32 11.78 29.67
CA ALA A 101 7.76 11.78 28.28
C ALA A 101 8.20 10.38 27.84
N ALA A 102 8.93 9.64 28.69
CA ALA A 102 9.32 8.26 28.42
C ALA A 102 8.11 7.32 28.31
N LEU A 103 7.12 7.49 29.19
CA LEU A 103 5.86 6.71 29.14
C LEU A 103 5.07 6.99 27.87
N LEU A 104 4.96 8.28 27.46
CA LEU A 104 4.29 8.65 26.22
C LEU A 104 5.03 8.12 24.99
N ALA A 105 6.36 8.17 24.99
CA ALA A 105 7.16 7.61 23.91
C ALA A 105 6.91 6.10 23.78
N SER A 106 6.92 5.36 24.89
CA SER A 106 6.62 3.93 24.92
C SER A 106 5.20 3.61 24.41
N ALA A 107 4.20 4.39 24.87
CA ALA A 107 2.82 4.26 24.38
C ALA A 107 2.72 4.60 22.88
N GLY A 108 3.45 5.62 22.42
CA GLY A 108 3.53 6.01 21.00
C GLY A 108 4.11 4.90 20.13
N VAL A 109 5.17 4.23 20.59
CA VAL A 109 5.76 3.07 19.92
C VAL A 109 4.73 1.92 19.84
N ALA A 110 4.04 1.60 20.94
CA ALA A 110 3.04 0.55 20.96
C ALA A 110 1.88 0.82 19.97
N VAL A 111 1.37 2.07 19.95
CA VAL A 111 0.33 2.49 18.99
C VAL A 111 0.86 2.46 17.55
N GLY A 112 2.09 2.93 17.32
CA GLY A 112 2.74 2.90 16.01
C GLY A 112 2.89 1.48 15.48
N MET A 113 3.29 0.53 16.32
CA MET A 113 3.37 -0.89 15.95
C MET A 113 1.98 -1.48 15.65
N ALA A 114 0.97 -1.15 16.44
CA ALA A 114 -0.40 -1.60 16.21
C ALA A 114 -0.99 -1.08 14.89
N LEU A 115 -0.61 0.13 14.46
CA LEU A 115 -1.06 0.77 13.22
C LEU A 115 -0.12 0.56 12.03
N SER A 116 1.00 -0.16 12.20
CA SER A 116 2.06 -0.29 11.17
C SER A 116 1.55 -0.82 9.84
N GLY A 117 0.65 -1.81 9.84
CA GLY A 117 0.05 -2.36 8.62
C GLY A 117 -0.80 -1.34 7.85
N ASN A 118 -1.58 -0.52 8.55
CA ASN A 118 -2.37 0.54 7.92
C ASN A 118 -1.46 1.66 7.38
N LEU A 119 -0.40 2.00 8.11
CA LEU A 119 0.59 2.97 7.66
C LEU A 119 1.35 2.49 6.43
N GLN A 120 1.68 1.19 6.38
CA GLN A 120 2.27 0.56 5.19
C GLN A 120 1.34 0.64 3.97
N ASN A 121 0.04 0.39 4.16
CA ASN A 121 -0.94 0.53 3.08
C ASN A 121 -1.11 1.97 2.60
N PHE A 122 -1.11 2.92 3.52
CA PHE A 122 -1.13 4.35 3.20
C PHE A 122 0.11 4.76 2.38
N ALA A 123 1.31 4.39 2.85
CA ALA A 123 2.55 4.65 2.13
C ALA A 123 2.58 3.96 0.76
N GLY A 124 2.10 2.71 0.69
CA GLY A 124 1.95 1.97 -0.56
C GLY A 124 1.03 2.68 -1.56
N GLY A 125 -0.11 3.18 -1.09
CA GLY A 125 -1.03 3.97 -1.91
C GLY A 125 -0.38 5.23 -2.48
N LEU A 126 0.38 5.94 -1.66
CA LEU A 126 1.12 7.12 -2.09
C LEU A 126 2.18 6.77 -3.16
N ILE A 127 2.92 5.68 -2.96
CA ILE A 127 3.91 5.16 -3.93
C ILE A 127 3.23 4.84 -5.27
N VAL A 128 2.10 4.12 -5.24
CA VAL A 128 1.33 3.78 -6.45
C VAL A 128 0.87 5.04 -7.18
N LEU A 129 0.38 6.05 -6.48
CA LEU A 129 -0.09 7.31 -7.07
C LEU A 129 1.04 8.16 -7.65
N LEU A 130 2.23 8.14 -7.04
CA LEU A 130 3.39 8.91 -7.50
C LEU A 130 4.08 8.26 -8.70
N PHE A 131 4.40 6.97 -8.59
CA PHE A 131 5.17 6.25 -9.61
C PHE A 131 4.30 5.62 -10.70
N LYS A 132 3.00 5.44 -10.43
CA LYS A 132 1.99 4.93 -11.39
C LYS A 132 2.42 3.66 -12.13
N PRO A 133 2.79 2.58 -11.42
CA PRO A 133 3.08 1.30 -12.06
C PRO A 133 1.86 0.76 -12.82
N TYR A 134 0.68 1.20 -12.46
CA TYR A 134 -0.59 0.99 -13.14
C TYR A 134 -1.52 2.19 -12.91
N LYS A 135 -2.56 2.30 -13.72
CA LYS A 135 -3.56 3.37 -13.70
C LYS A 135 -4.96 2.77 -13.63
N VAL A 136 -5.94 3.61 -13.26
CA VAL A 136 -7.36 3.24 -13.41
C VAL A 136 -7.66 2.93 -14.87
N GLY A 137 -8.30 1.78 -15.11
CA GLY A 137 -8.58 1.24 -16.44
C GLY A 137 -7.59 0.18 -16.93
N ASP A 138 -6.40 0.06 -16.33
CA ASP A 138 -5.45 -0.98 -16.72
C ASP A 138 -5.92 -2.36 -16.24
N TRP A 139 -5.72 -3.37 -17.06
CA TRP A 139 -5.83 -4.77 -16.65
C TRP A 139 -4.49 -5.21 -16.06
N ILE A 140 -4.54 -5.63 -14.80
CA ILE A 140 -3.36 -6.05 -14.07
C ILE A 140 -3.54 -7.41 -13.41
N GLU A 141 -2.43 -8.05 -13.11
CA GLU A 141 -2.37 -9.26 -12.28
C GLU A 141 -1.41 -9.01 -11.13
N SER A 142 -1.83 -9.31 -9.92
CA SER A 142 -1.04 -9.19 -8.70
C SER A 142 -1.65 -10.04 -7.60
N GLN A 143 -0.83 -10.56 -6.67
CA GLN A 143 -1.27 -11.37 -5.53
C GLN A 143 -2.15 -12.58 -5.93
N GLY A 144 -1.90 -13.17 -7.12
CA GLY A 144 -2.67 -14.32 -7.63
C GLY A 144 -4.06 -13.99 -8.14
N VAL A 145 -4.40 -12.72 -8.28
CA VAL A 145 -5.69 -12.27 -8.85
C VAL A 145 -5.47 -11.30 -10.01
N SER A 146 -6.40 -11.26 -10.94
CA SER A 146 -6.35 -10.37 -12.10
C SER A 146 -7.66 -9.62 -12.29
N GLY A 147 -7.58 -8.40 -12.83
CA GLY A 147 -8.75 -7.58 -13.11
C GLY A 147 -8.39 -6.18 -13.59
N THR A 148 -9.42 -5.45 -14.01
CA THR A 148 -9.29 -4.04 -14.36
C THR A 148 -9.24 -3.19 -13.10
N VAL A 149 -8.27 -2.28 -13.00
CA VAL A 149 -8.18 -1.30 -11.93
C VAL A 149 -9.38 -0.35 -12.01
N LYS A 150 -10.30 -0.48 -11.04
CA LYS A 150 -11.48 0.37 -10.93
C LYS A 150 -11.17 1.67 -10.21
N GLU A 151 -10.41 1.58 -9.12
CA GLU A 151 -10.14 2.71 -8.23
C GLU A 151 -8.87 2.45 -7.42
N ILE A 152 -8.11 3.52 -7.13
CA ILE A 152 -6.98 3.50 -6.22
C ILE A 152 -7.36 4.37 -5.02
N GLN A 153 -7.67 3.74 -3.89
CA GLN A 153 -8.03 4.38 -2.63
C GLN A 153 -6.80 4.54 -1.73
N ILE A 154 -6.98 5.21 -0.58
CA ILE A 154 -5.89 5.51 0.35
C ILE A 154 -5.17 4.23 0.84
N PHE A 155 -5.91 3.16 1.15
CA PHE A 155 -5.38 1.92 1.72
C PHE A 155 -5.44 0.73 0.76
N HIS A 156 -6.31 0.78 -0.25
CA HIS A 156 -6.59 -0.34 -1.15
C HIS A 156 -6.62 0.11 -2.61
N THR A 157 -6.19 -0.78 -3.49
CA THR A 157 -6.51 -0.75 -4.91
C THR A 157 -7.68 -1.68 -5.17
N ILE A 158 -8.69 -1.23 -5.89
CA ILE A 158 -9.90 -1.99 -6.19
C ILE A 158 -9.83 -2.47 -7.63
N LEU A 159 -9.97 -3.78 -7.83
CA LEU A 159 -10.06 -4.40 -9.14
C LEU A 159 -11.47 -4.90 -9.41
N THR A 160 -11.85 -4.90 -10.69
CA THR A 160 -13.03 -5.62 -11.20
C THR A 160 -12.55 -6.74 -12.09
N THR A 161 -12.93 -7.97 -11.79
CA THR A 161 -12.60 -9.16 -12.59
C THR A 161 -13.41 -9.22 -13.89
N GLY A 162 -13.00 -10.08 -14.83
CA GLY A 162 -13.73 -10.27 -16.09
C GLY A 162 -15.16 -10.82 -15.90
N ASP A 163 -15.43 -11.49 -14.79
CA ASP A 163 -16.76 -11.98 -14.38
C ASP A 163 -17.48 -11.02 -13.40
N ASN A 164 -17.04 -9.75 -13.36
CA ASN A 164 -17.65 -8.64 -12.63
C ASN A 164 -17.65 -8.76 -11.09
N LYS A 165 -16.67 -9.45 -10.52
CA LYS A 165 -16.40 -9.44 -9.07
C LYS A 165 -15.51 -8.27 -8.71
N VAL A 166 -15.66 -7.77 -7.47
CA VAL A 166 -14.83 -6.68 -6.95
C VAL A 166 -13.83 -7.23 -5.95
N ILE A 167 -12.56 -6.93 -6.16
CA ILE A 167 -11.44 -7.37 -5.32
C ILE A 167 -10.78 -6.13 -4.70
N TYR A 168 -10.59 -6.16 -3.38
CA TYR A 168 -9.88 -5.14 -2.62
C TYR A 168 -8.48 -5.66 -2.26
N ILE A 169 -7.44 -5.04 -2.80
CA ILE A 169 -6.05 -5.42 -2.53
C ILE A 169 -5.39 -4.31 -1.71
N PRO A 170 -4.77 -4.63 -0.55
CA PRO A 170 -4.05 -3.65 0.24
C PRO A 170 -2.89 -3.02 -0.55
N ASN A 171 -2.78 -1.69 -0.53
CA ASN A 171 -1.77 -0.97 -1.32
C ASN A 171 -0.32 -1.31 -0.92
N GLY A 172 -0.09 -1.68 0.33
CA GLY A 172 1.22 -2.15 0.78
C GLY A 172 1.68 -3.38 0.00
N ALA A 173 0.79 -4.35 -0.23
CA ALA A 173 1.06 -5.52 -1.03
C ALA A 173 1.26 -5.17 -2.52
N MET A 174 0.49 -4.21 -3.04
CA MET A 174 0.61 -3.75 -4.42
C MET A 174 1.93 -3.02 -4.69
N SER A 175 2.40 -2.21 -3.74
CA SER A 175 3.63 -1.40 -3.88
C SER A 175 4.92 -2.19 -3.68
N SER A 176 4.87 -3.30 -2.93
CA SER A 176 6.04 -4.13 -2.62
C SER A 176 6.05 -5.47 -3.34
N GLY A 177 4.92 -5.89 -3.91
CA GLY A 177 4.75 -7.14 -4.62
C GLY A 177 4.99 -7.05 -6.13
N VAL A 178 4.88 -8.20 -6.79
CA VAL A 178 4.92 -8.26 -8.26
C VAL A 178 3.58 -7.82 -8.82
N VAL A 179 3.63 -6.91 -9.78
CA VAL A 179 2.47 -6.46 -10.57
C VAL A 179 2.77 -6.65 -12.05
N THR A 180 1.95 -7.44 -12.73
CA THR A 180 1.97 -7.57 -14.19
C THR A 180 0.93 -6.63 -14.77
N ASN A 181 1.36 -5.62 -15.52
CA ASN A 181 0.47 -4.68 -16.20
C ASN A 181 0.41 -5.01 -17.69
N TYR A 182 -0.78 -5.34 -18.17
CA TYR A 182 -1.01 -5.76 -19.57
C TYR A 182 -1.29 -4.59 -20.51
N ASN A 183 -1.45 -3.36 -20.00
CA ASN A 183 -1.80 -2.17 -20.78
C ASN A 183 -0.65 -1.16 -20.92
N THR A 184 0.43 -1.30 -20.14
CA THR A 184 1.57 -0.37 -20.21
C THR A 184 2.25 -0.41 -21.56
N GLN A 185 2.38 -1.61 -22.16
CA GLN A 185 2.94 -1.78 -23.50
C GLN A 185 1.81 -1.74 -24.54
N THR A 186 2.08 -1.05 -25.64
CA THR A 186 1.13 -0.91 -26.76
C THR A 186 0.97 -2.20 -27.55
N THR A 187 1.97 -3.08 -27.51
CA THR A 187 1.99 -4.34 -28.25
C THR A 187 2.18 -5.52 -27.33
N ARG A 188 1.62 -6.67 -27.69
CA ARG A 188 1.75 -7.94 -26.98
C ARG A 188 2.08 -9.07 -27.97
N ARG A 189 2.83 -10.05 -27.47
CA ARG A 189 3.13 -11.26 -28.24
C ARG A 189 2.05 -12.30 -27.98
N VAL A 190 1.38 -12.74 -29.05
CA VAL A 190 0.48 -13.90 -29.03
C VAL A 190 1.29 -15.13 -29.39
N GLU A 191 1.02 -16.25 -28.74
CA GLU A 191 1.70 -17.53 -28.96
C GLU A 191 0.67 -18.64 -29.06
N TRP A 192 0.84 -19.48 -30.05
CA TRP A 192 0.11 -20.74 -30.23
C TRP A 192 1.12 -21.90 -30.27
N ILE A 193 0.76 -22.98 -29.65
CA ILE A 193 1.43 -24.27 -29.80
C ILE A 193 0.41 -25.21 -30.43
N VAL A 194 0.66 -25.60 -31.68
CA VAL A 194 -0.25 -26.43 -32.46
C VAL A 194 0.37 -27.78 -32.62
N GLY A 195 -0.30 -28.82 -32.11
CA GLY A 195 0.11 -30.20 -32.30
C GLY A 195 -0.41 -30.76 -33.63
N VAL A 196 0.45 -31.42 -34.39
CA VAL A 196 0.10 -32.18 -35.60
C VAL A 196 0.52 -33.64 -35.41
N ASP A 197 -0.07 -34.57 -36.17
CA ASP A 197 0.24 -35.96 -36.08
C ASP A 197 1.68 -36.27 -36.58
N TYR A 198 2.27 -37.35 -36.04
CA TYR A 198 3.54 -37.85 -36.56
C TYR A 198 3.36 -38.34 -38.00
N GLY A 199 4.30 -37.94 -38.88
CA GLY A 199 4.23 -38.24 -40.33
C GLY A 199 3.68 -37.10 -41.15
N GLU A 200 3.15 -36.02 -40.56
CA GLU A 200 2.82 -34.80 -41.27
C GLU A 200 4.11 -34.08 -41.72
N ASP A 201 4.05 -33.51 -42.92
CA ASP A 201 5.15 -32.71 -43.48
C ASP A 201 5.24 -31.37 -42.76
N TYR A 202 6.32 -31.21 -41.96
CA TYR A 202 6.56 -29.96 -41.20
C TYR A 202 6.60 -28.72 -42.10
N ASP A 203 7.26 -28.79 -43.25
CA ASP A 203 7.41 -27.63 -44.16
C ASP A 203 6.05 -27.20 -44.72
N LYS A 204 5.19 -28.16 -45.05
CA LYS A 204 3.80 -27.90 -45.45
C LYS A 204 3.01 -27.26 -44.31
N VAL A 205 3.13 -27.77 -43.09
CA VAL A 205 2.45 -27.20 -41.91
C VAL A 205 2.93 -25.76 -41.64
N GLN A 206 4.24 -25.53 -41.67
CA GLN A 206 4.84 -24.21 -41.49
C GLN A 206 4.33 -23.21 -42.52
N GLN A 207 4.26 -23.62 -43.81
CA GLN A 207 3.75 -22.75 -44.88
C GLN A 207 2.28 -22.39 -44.66
N ILE A 208 1.43 -23.36 -44.31
CA ILE A 208 0.01 -23.13 -44.05
C ILE A 208 -0.18 -22.15 -42.88
N VAL A 209 0.55 -22.33 -41.77
CA VAL A 209 0.49 -21.41 -40.64
C VAL A 209 0.99 -20.01 -41.06
N THR A 210 2.05 -19.94 -41.83
CA THR A 210 2.56 -18.65 -42.36
C THR A 210 1.49 -17.93 -43.18
N ASP A 211 0.77 -18.63 -44.05
CA ASP A 211 -0.27 -18.04 -44.90
C ASP A 211 -1.46 -17.56 -44.07
N ILE A 212 -1.85 -18.32 -43.03
CA ILE A 212 -2.91 -17.93 -42.10
C ILE A 212 -2.52 -16.64 -41.35
N LEU A 213 -1.30 -16.58 -40.83
CA LEU A 213 -0.83 -15.39 -40.08
C LEU A 213 -0.69 -14.17 -40.99
N ALA A 214 -0.25 -14.36 -42.24
CA ALA A 214 -0.10 -13.27 -43.24
C ALA A 214 -1.45 -12.69 -43.67
N ALA A 215 -2.54 -13.45 -43.59
CA ALA A 215 -3.88 -13.01 -43.95
C ALA A 215 -4.49 -12.05 -42.90
N ASP A 216 -4.07 -12.08 -41.65
CA ASP A 216 -4.59 -11.20 -40.59
C ASP A 216 -3.80 -9.88 -40.54
N LYS A 217 -4.45 -8.79 -40.94
CA LYS A 217 -3.87 -7.44 -40.96
C LYS A 217 -3.52 -6.85 -39.60
N ARG A 218 -4.03 -7.42 -38.50
CA ARG A 218 -3.74 -6.99 -37.14
C ARG A 218 -2.37 -7.49 -36.64
N ILE A 219 -1.79 -8.48 -37.32
CA ILE A 219 -0.47 -9.01 -37.04
C ILE A 219 0.58 -8.04 -37.57
N LEU A 220 1.49 -7.64 -36.67
CA LEU A 220 2.58 -6.72 -37.01
C LEU A 220 3.64 -7.45 -37.84
N LYS A 221 4.23 -6.70 -38.77
CA LYS A 221 5.31 -7.21 -39.65
C LYS A 221 6.68 -7.10 -38.99
N ASP A 222 6.81 -6.21 -38.02
CA ASP A 222 8.02 -6.01 -37.25
C ASP A 222 7.66 -5.95 -35.74
N PRO A 223 8.17 -6.86 -34.92
CA PRO A 223 8.97 -8.03 -35.31
C PRO A 223 8.20 -9.04 -36.17
N ALA A 224 8.92 -9.66 -37.09
CA ALA A 224 8.33 -10.64 -38.00
C ALA A 224 7.72 -11.84 -37.25
N PRO A 225 6.65 -12.48 -37.79
CA PRO A 225 6.14 -13.73 -37.26
C PRO A 225 7.24 -14.80 -37.16
N PHE A 226 7.26 -15.51 -36.05
CA PHE A 226 8.20 -16.61 -35.81
C PHE A 226 7.45 -17.92 -35.72
N ILE A 227 7.84 -18.89 -36.61
CA ILE A 227 7.26 -20.22 -36.64
C ILE A 227 8.39 -21.24 -36.62
N ALA A 228 8.32 -22.19 -35.68
CA ALA A 228 9.33 -23.23 -35.56
C ALA A 228 8.74 -24.54 -35.03
N LEU A 229 9.43 -25.63 -35.23
CA LEU A 229 9.18 -26.88 -34.55
C LEU A 229 9.55 -26.69 -33.08
N HIS A 230 8.58 -26.86 -32.18
CA HIS A 230 8.72 -26.56 -30.77
C HIS A 230 9.18 -27.77 -29.95
N ALA A 231 8.51 -28.90 -30.16
CA ALA A 231 8.80 -30.13 -29.43
C ALA A 231 8.29 -31.36 -30.20
N LEU A 232 8.94 -32.48 -29.96
CA LEU A 232 8.46 -33.80 -30.32
C LEU A 232 7.90 -34.42 -29.05
N ASP A 233 6.59 -34.47 -28.92
CA ASP A 233 5.87 -34.91 -27.73
C ASP A 233 5.44 -36.40 -27.90
N ALA A 234 4.88 -37.00 -26.85
CA ALA A 234 4.54 -38.44 -26.83
C ALA A 234 3.59 -38.84 -27.96
N SER A 235 2.71 -37.97 -28.43
CA SER A 235 1.72 -38.28 -29.48
C SER A 235 1.59 -37.15 -30.53
N SER A 236 2.44 -36.14 -30.51
CA SER A 236 2.34 -34.99 -31.41
C SER A 236 3.68 -34.39 -31.76
N VAL A 237 3.75 -33.78 -32.94
CA VAL A 237 4.79 -32.84 -33.30
C VAL A 237 4.22 -31.44 -33.06
N ASN A 238 4.81 -30.70 -32.12
CA ASN A 238 4.32 -29.38 -31.72
C ASN A 238 5.01 -28.28 -32.51
N VAL A 239 4.24 -27.46 -33.18
CA VAL A 239 4.70 -26.28 -33.90
C VAL A 239 4.32 -25.04 -33.12
N VAL A 240 5.29 -24.17 -32.81
CA VAL A 240 5.04 -22.88 -32.16
C VAL A 240 4.94 -21.78 -33.21
N ALA A 241 3.92 -20.96 -33.07
CA ALA A 241 3.76 -19.72 -33.83
C ALA A 241 3.68 -18.53 -32.87
N ARG A 242 4.49 -17.51 -33.11
CA ARG A 242 4.58 -16.28 -32.28
C ARG A 242 4.44 -15.06 -33.17
N VAL A 243 3.53 -14.18 -32.81
CA VAL A 243 3.30 -12.93 -33.52
C VAL A 243 3.15 -11.77 -32.54
N TRP A 244 3.40 -10.56 -33.00
CA TRP A 244 3.13 -9.34 -32.27
C TRP A 244 1.88 -8.67 -32.80
N VAL A 245 1.05 -8.17 -31.87
CA VAL A 245 -0.20 -7.46 -32.18
C VAL A 245 -0.35 -6.26 -31.25
N ASN A 246 -1.20 -5.30 -31.58
CA ASN A 246 -1.60 -4.28 -30.61
C ASN A 246 -2.30 -4.94 -29.42
N SER A 247 -2.07 -4.42 -28.22
CA SER A 247 -2.61 -4.99 -27.00
C SER A 247 -4.14 -5.13 -27.02
N ALA A 248 -4.84 -4.21 -27.69
CA ALA A 248 -6.29 -4.25 -27.87
C ALA A 248 -6.78 -5.42 -28.72
N ASP A 249 -5.95 -5.87 -29.69
CA ASP A 249 -6.30 -6.93 -30.65
C ASP A 249 -5.96 -8.34 -30.13
N TYR A 250 -5.27 -8.45 -28.97
CA TYR A 250 -4.69 -9.69 -28.48
C TYR A 250 -5.67 -10.87 -28.49
N TRP A 251 -6.80 -10.72 -27.84
CA TRP A 251 -7.77 -11.79 -27.73
C TRP A 251 -8.54 -12.05 -29.01
N GLY A 252 -8.81 -11.00 -29.80
CA GLY A 252 -9.44 -11.15 -31.10
C GLY A 252 -8.58 -11.97 -32.05
N VAL A 253 -7.30 -11.62 -32.17
CA VAL A 253 -6.36 -12.37 -33.00
C VAL A 253 -6.15 -13.79 -32.47
N TYR A 254 -6.02 -13.95 -31.12
CA TYR A 254 -5.85 -15.28 -30.53
C TYR A 254 -6.96 -16.25 -30.92
N PHE A 255 -8.21 -15.85 -30.79
CA PHE A 255 -9.35 -16.73 -31.10
C PHE A 255 -9.57 -16.91 -32.60
N ASP A 256 -9.41 -15.86 -33.39
CA ASP A 256 -9.61 -15.93 -34.86
C ASP A 256 -8.56 -16.83 -35.51
N ILE A 257 -7.31 -16.74 -35.09
CA ILE A 257 -6.23 -17.60 -35.61
C ILE A 257 -6.43 -19.05 -35.22
N ASN A 258 -6.84 -19.33 -33.94
CA ASN A 258 -7.19 -20.70 -33.54
C ASN A 258 -8.28 -21.31 -34.45
N LYS A 259 -9.32 -20.52 -34.74
CA LYS A 259 -10.38 -20.94 -35.65
C LYS A 259 -9.88 -21.17 -37.09
N ALA A 260 -9.04 -20.26 -37.57
CA ALA A 260 -8.47 -20.36 -38.91
C ALA A 260 -7.54 -21.59 -39.03
N ILE A 261 -6.70 -21.86 -38.07
CA ILE A 261 -5.85 -23.05 -38.01
C ILE A 261 -6.70 -24.31 -38.07
N TYR A 262 -7.72 -24.41 -37.22
CA TYR A 262 -8.60 -25.57 -37.18
C TYR A 262 -9.29 -25.82 -38.54
N ALA A 263 -9.86 -24.78 -39.14
CA ALA A 263 -10.55 -24.87 -40.41
C ALA A 263 -9.59 -25.26 -41.57
N THR A 264 -8.46 -24.57 -41.69
CA THR A 264 -7.50 -24.76 -42.79
C THR A 264 -6.81 -26.13 -42.67
N PHE A 265 -6.47 -26.58 -41.49
CA PHE A 265 -5.86 -27.91 -41.32
C PHE A 265 -6.81 -29.01 -41.76
N ASN A 266 -8.08 -28.96 -41.37
CA ASN A 266 -9.10 -29.92 -41.88
C ASN A 266 -9.25 -29.85 -43.42
N GLU A 267 -9.26 -28.66 -43.98
CA GLU A 267 -9.36 -28.48 -45.46
C GLU A 267 -8.13 -29.04 -46.22
N LYS A 268 -6.92 -28.82 -45.65
CA LYS A 268 -5.65 -29.21 -46.25
C LYS A 268 -5.24 -30.65 -45.91
N GLY A 269 -6.05 -31.37 -45.14
CA GLY A 269 -5.78 -32.76 -44.75
C GLY A 269 -4.60 -32.89 -43.79
N ILE A 270 -4.36 -31.90 -42.94
CA ILE A 270 -3.42 -31.99 -41.81
C ILE A 270 -4.14 -32.61 -40.64
N ASN A 271 -3.62 -33.69 -40.07
CA ASN A 271 -4.24 -34.42 -38.97
C ASN A 271 -3.87 -33.83 -37.61
N PHE A 272 -4.88 -33.67 -36.76
CA PHE A 272 -4.64 -33.43 -35.34
C PHE A 272 -4.37 -34.72 -34.60
N PRO A 273 -3.36 -34.77 -33.74
CA PRO A 273 -2.95 -36.00 -33.08
C PRO A 273 -3.97 -36.49 -32.07
N PHE A 274 -4.25 -37.77 -32.08
CA PHE A 274 -4.92 -38.46 -30.98
C PHE A 274 -3.89 -39.06 -30.03
N PRO A 275 -4.21 -39.31 -28.75
CA PRO A 275 -3.33 -40.08 -27.87
C PRO A 275 -2.98 -41.45 -28.49
N GLN A 276 -1.70 -41.72 -28.66
CA GLN A 276 -1.22 -42.98 -29.24
C GLN A 276 -0.73 -43.93 -28.14
N LEU A 277 -1.09 -45.21 -28.25
CA LEU A 277 -0.67 -46.24 -27.33
C LEU A 277 -0.13 -47.44 -28.12
N THR A 278 1.11 -47.85 -27.85
CA THR A 278 1.67 -49.08 -28.41
C THR A 278 1.35 -50.27 -27.47
N VAL A 279 0.58 -51.23 -27.98
CA VAL A 279 0.23 -52.42 -27.21
C VAL A 279 1.11 -53.60 -27.70
N HIS A 280 1.95 -54.15 -26.83
CA HIS A 280 2.67 -55.37 -27.06
C HIS A 280 1.84 -56.56 -26.55
N GLN A 281 1.41 -57.45 -27.45
CA GLN A 281 0.81 -58.74 -27.05
C GLN A 281 1.95 -59.65 -26.58
N GLY A 282 1.93 -59.98 -25.29
CA GLY A 282 2.81 -61.02 -24.77
C GLY A 282 2.42 -62.41 -25.35
N ASN A 283 3.40 -63.18 -25.74
CA ASN A 283 3.23 -64.54 -26.17
C ASN A 283 2.88 -65.44 -24.98
#